data_2dff720c12dfd43500cf2c6f46ca0df2
#
_entry.id   2dff720c12dfd43500cf2c6f46ca0df2
#
_cell.length_a   1.000
_cell.length_b   1.000
_cell.length_c   1.000
_cell.angle_alpha   90.00
_cell.angle_beta   90.00
_cell.angle_gamma   90.00
#
_symmetry.space_group_name_H-M   'P 1'
#
loop_
_entity.id
_entity.type
_entity.pdbx_description
1 polymer ?
#
loop_
_entity_poly.entity_id
_entity_poly.type
_entity_poly.pdbx_seq_one_letter_code
_entity_poly.pdbx_strand_id
1 'polypeptide(L)'
;MKEKHKYRPARIRHEGFISVFDGNTGKYARTGNPFMAEFPELIDIGIMETCVCSKRCKVDCYQKAVERHGKNMSLSAFQRILEECHGKVFQVALGGAGDPDSHENFEEILAACAEHNIVPNFTTSGLTMTAEKAKLCRYYCGAVAVSEHNAEYTDRAVKLLLEAGVKTNMHYVLSTETIDRAIEILKTGQYRQGINAVVFLLYKPVGLGKPEKVLQAEDKRVKEFFSLVSQNKCEFKIGFDSCSSAALVNYAPEIDFKYMDFCEGGRFSMYISADEQAYPCSFANQDPVGIDISEHGVSIAEAWKQFEPFRSKLRNACPDCKDRGNCGGGCPLLHGITLCNRNERA
;
A
#
# COMPACT_ATOMS: atom_id res chain seq x y z
N MET A 1 -26.99 -9.05 11.88
CA MET A 1 -25.83 -8.75 10.99
C MET A 1 -25.46 -10.04 10.27
N LYS A 2 -25.18 -10.00 8.95
CA LYS A 2 -24.61 -11.14 8.23
C LYS A 2 -23.26 -11.51 8.87
N GLU A 3 -22.94 -12.80 9.00
CA GLU A 3 -21.60 -13.22 9.41
C GLU A 3 -20.57 -12.75 8.36
N LYS A 4 -19.33 -12.48 8.80
CA LYS A 4 -18.22 -12.12 7.91
C LYS A 4 -18.04 -13.22 6.86
N HIS A 5 -17.80 -12.84 5.60
CA HIS A 5 -17.39 -13.78 4.55
C HIS A 5 -16.13 -14.53 5.00
N LYS A 6 -16.11 -15.84 4.82
CA LYS A 6 -14.99 -16.70 5.21
C LYS A 6 -14.14 -17.03 3.98
N TYR A 7 -12.97 -16.45 3.92
CA TYR A 7 -11.97 -16.79 2.91
C TYR A 7 -11.34 -18.14 3.21
N ARG A 8 -11.14 -18.94 2.18
CA ARG A 8 -10.36 -20.17 2.32
C ARG A 8 -8.89 -19.82 2.46
N PRO A 9 -8.12 -20.44 3.39
CA PRO A 9 -6.67 -20.26 3.42
C PRO A 9 -6.07 -20.57 2.04
N ALA A 10 -5.26 -19.66 1.55
CA ALA A 10 -4.67 -19.77 0.22
C ALA A 10 -3.19 -20.15 0.33
N ARG A 11 -2.74 -20.98 -0.61
CA ARG A 11 -1.36 -21.42 -0.74
C ARG A 11 -0.94 -21.34 -2.20
N ILE A 12 0.11 -20.58 -2.46
CA ILE A 12 0.71 -20.48 -3.79
C ILE A 12 2.06 -21.19 -3.76
N ARG A 13 2.29 -22.07 -4.74
CA ARG A 13 3.59 -22.71 -4.97
C ARG A 13 4.30 -21.96 -6.06
N HIS A 14 5.52 -21.54 -5.75
CA HIS A 14 6.46 -20.92 -6.65
C HIS A 14 7.63 -21.85 -6.91
N GLU A 15 8.43 -21.55 -7.91
CA GLU A 15 9.71 -22.24 -8.10
C GLU A 15 10.65 -21.91 -6.94
N GLY A 16 10.90 -22.91 -6.09
CA GLY A 16 11.82 -22.79 -4.96
C GLY A 16 11.23 -22.27 -3.64
N PHE A 17 9.96 -21.85 -3.58
CA PHE A 17 9.33 -21.44 -2.33
C PHE A 17 7.81 -21.62 -2.33
N ILE A 18 7.22 -21.41 -1.16
CA ILE A 18 5.77 -21.47 -0.96
C ILE A 18 5.35 -20.26 -0.15
N SER A 19 4.26 -19.63 -0.58
CA SER A 19 3.56 -18.59 0.17
C SER A 19 2.23 -19.09 0.66
N VAL A 20 1.84 -18.70 1.86
CA VAL A 20 0.55 -19.03 2.48
C VAL A 20 -0.09 -17.77 3.06
N PHE A 21 -1.40 -17.66 2.92
CA PHE A 21 -2.17 -16.54 3.43
C PHE A 21 -3.52 -17.00 4.00
N ASP A 22 -3.84 -16.54 5.19
CA ASP A 22 -5.17 -16.69 5.79
C ASP A 22 -5.93 -15.36 5.72
N GLY A 23 -6.83 -15.24 4.77
CA GLY A 23 -7.63 -14.03 4.54
C GLY A 23 -8.55 -13.63 5.69
N ASN A 24 -8.85 -14.55 6.62
CA ASN A 24 -9.69 -14.25 7.78
C ASN A 24 -8.91 -13.54 8.89
N THR A 25 -7.65 -13.89 9.07
CA THR A 25 -6.77 -13.31 10.10
C THR A 25 -5.79 -12.28 9.54
N GLY A 26 -5.49 -12.35 8.23
CA GLY A 26 -4.45 -11.58 7.56
C GLY A 26 -3.04 -12.11 7.85
N LYS A 27 -2.91 -13.33 8.38
CA LYS A 27 -1.60 -13.95 8.59
C LYS A 27 -1.02 -14.40 7.25
N TYR A 28 0.22 -14.03 7.02
CA TYR A 28 0.99 -14.37 5.83
C TYR A 28 2.32 -14.99 6.25
N ALA A 29 2.79 -15.96 5.49
CA ALA A 29 4.12 -16.53 5.63
C ALA A 29 4.66 -17.00 4.28
N ARG A 30 5.97 -16.89 4.10
CA ARG A 30 6.72 -17.33 2.92
C ARG A 30 7.88 -18.20 3.37
N THR A 31 8.12 -19.32 2.67
CA THR A 31 9.30 -20.14 2.94
C THR A 31 10.53 -19.56 2.24
N GLY A 32 11.69 -19.58 2.92
CA GLY A 32 12.93 -19.03 2.35
C GLY A 32 12.92 -17.50 2.25
N ASN A 33 13.86 -16.98 1.47
CA ASN A 33 14.01 -15.56 1.19
C ASN A 33 14.13 -15.31 -0.34
N PRO A 34 13.07 -15.56 -1.13
CA PRO A 34 13.11 -15.40 -2.58
C PRO A 34 13.22 -13.91 -2.94
N PHE A 35 13.88 -13.63 -4.06
CA PHE A 35 13.94 -12.26 -4.57
C PHE A 35 12.59 -11.78 -5.12
N MET A 36 11.85 -12.66 -5.81
CA MET A 36 10.55 -12.34 -6.42
C MET A 36 9.68 -13.59 -6.56
N ALA A 37 8.39 -13.37 -6.79
CA ALA A 37 7.43 -14.40 -7.21
C ALA A 37 7.29 -14.44 -8.74
N GLU A 38 6.81 -15.57 -9.30
CA GLU A 38 6.52 -15.69 -10.74
C GLU A 38 5.28 -14.90 -11.17
N PHE A 39 4.42 -14.57 -10.22
CA PHE A 39 3.21 -13.77 -10.40
C PHE A 39 3.01 -12.91 -9.14
N PRO A 40 2.41 -11.71 -9.21
CA PRO A 40 2.18 -10.90 -8.01
C PRO A 40 1.29 -11.61 -7.00
N GLU A 41 1.64 -11.53 -5.73
CA GLU A 41 0.84 -12.06 -4.61
C GLU A 41 -0.19 -11.04 -4.10
N LEU A 42 0.08 -9.76 -4.36
CA LEU A 42 -0.80 -8.62 -4.08
C LEU A 42 -0.85 -7.72 -5.32
N ILE A 43 -2.04 -7.22 -5.64
CA ILE A 43 -2.20 -6.22 -6.70
C ILE A 43 -2.88 -4.99 -6.11
N ASP A 44 -2.23 -3.84 -6.25
CA ASP A 44 -2.87 -2.55 -6.05
C ASP A 44 -3.68 -2.22 -7.30
N ILE A 45 -5.00 -2.04 -7.17
CA ILE A 45 -5.88 -1.74 -8.31
C ILE A 45 -6.49 -0.36 -8.11
N GLY A 46 -6.13 0.57 -8.98
CA GLY A 46 -6.70 1.90 -9.06
C GLY A 46 -8.07 1.86 -9.74
N ILE A 47 -9.12 1.49 -9.01
CA ILE A 47 -10.49 1.45 -9.56
C ILE A 47 -11.08 2.85 -9.79
N MET A 48 -10.51 3.88 -9.14
CA MET A 48 -10.97 5.26 -9.19
C MET A 48 -10.10 6.11 -10.12
N GLU A 49 -10.70 6.79 -11.08
CA GLU A 49 -10.06 7.80 -11.92
C GLU A 49 -10.48 9.22 -11.51
N THR A 50 -11.59 9.37 -10.78
CA THR A 50 -12.09 10.66 -10.31
C THR A 50 -12.17 10.72 -8.79
N CYS A 51 -12.04 11.93 -8.24
CA CYS A 51 -12.13 12.15 -6.79
C CYS A 51 -13.21 13.17 -6.46
N VAL A 52 -14.17 12.79 -5.64
CA VAL A 52 -15.26 13.67 -5.18
C VAL A 52 -14.77 14.85 -4.32
N CYS A 53 -13.58 14.72 -3.73
CA CYS A 53 -12.96 15.74 -2.88
C CYS A 53 -12.03 16.71 -3.66
N SER A 54 -11.72 16.44 -4.94
CA SER A 54 -10.63 17.08 -5.69
C SER A 54 -10.62 18.60 -5.59
N LYS A 55 -11.77 19.27 -5.70
CA LYS A 55 -11.89 20.75 -5.67
C LYS A 55 -11.68 21.39 -4.29
N ARG A 56 -11.71 20.61 -3.21
CA ARG A 56 -11.63 21.09 -1.81
C ARG A 56 -10.45 20.48 -1.06
N CYS A 57 -9.77 19.52 -1.67
CA CYS A 57 -8.67 18.79 -1.05
C CYS A 57 -7.42 19.69 -0.97
N LYS A 58 -6.80 19.70 0.22
CA LYS A 58 -5.53 20.42 0.48
C LYS A 58 -4.33 19.47 0.50
N VAL A 59 -4.52 18.21 0.15
CA VAL A 59 -3.47 17.18 0.17
C VAL A 59 -2.64 17.30 -1.11
N ASP A 60 -1.34 17.15 -1.00
CA ASP A 60 -0.43 17.01 -2.14
C ASP A 60 -0.63 15.62 -2.78
N CYS A 61 -1.68 15.50 -3.58
CA CYS A 61 -2.14 14.22 -4.12
C CYS A 61 -1.16 13.64 -5.14
N TYR A 62 -0.57 12.50 -4.85
CA TYR A 62 0.36 11.81 -5.76
C TYR A 62 -0.32 11.32 -7.05
N GLN A 63 -1.63 11.10 -7.04
CA GLN A 63 -2.44 10.71 -8.20
C GLN A 63 -2.91 11.89 -9.06
N LYS A 64 -2.62 13.14 -8.66
CA LYS A 64 -3.10 14.36 -9.35
C LYS A 64 -4.61 14.37 -9.60
N ALA A 65 -5.40 13.93 -8.64
CA ALA A 65 -6.83 13.70 -8.79
C ALA A 65 -7.61 14.93 -9.31
N VAL A 66 -7.12 16.14 -9.05
CA VAL A 66 -7.72 17.40 -9.54
C VAL A 66 -7.59 17.59 -11.05
N GLU A 67 -6.63 16.91 -11.68
CA GLU A 67 -6.30 16.99 -13.11
C GLU A 67 -6.92 15.83 -13.90
N ARG A 68 -7.54 14.85 -13.20
CA ARG A 68 -8.08 13.63 -13.81
C ARG A 68 -9.56 13.79 -14.12
N HIS A 69 -9.95 13.39 -15.34
CA HIS A 69 -11.30 13.50 -15.87
C HIS A 69 -11.76 12.23 -16.59
N GLY A 70 -11.04 11.12 -16.42
CA GLY A 70 -11.35 9.83 -17.00
C GLY A 70 -12.57 9.15 -16.36
N LYS A 71 -12.77 7.89 -16.71
CA LYS A 71 -13.81 7.04 -16.13
C LYS A 71 -13.19 6.11 -15.10
N ASN A 72 -13.94 5.82 -14.03
CA ASN A 72 -13.60 4.76 -13.11
C ASN A 72 -13.51 3.41 -13.86
N MET A 73 -12.75 2.46 -13.34
CA MET A 73 -12.65 1.12 -13.90
C MET A 73 -14.04 0.47 -13.99
N SER A 74 -14.40 -0.08 -15.14
CA SER A 74 -15.67 -0.78 -15.27
C SER A 74 -15.68 -2.08 -14.46
N LEU A 75 -16.86 -2.50 -13.98
CA LEU A 75 -16.99 -3.78 -13.27
C LEU A 75 -16.52 -4.96 -14.14
N SER A 76 -16.78 -4.93 -15.46
CA SER A 76 -16.33 -5.98 -16.39
C SER A 76 -14.81 -6.04 -16.52
N ALA A 77 -14.12 -4.90 -16.59
CA ALA A 77 -12.65 -4.85 -16.59
C ALA A 77 -12.09 -5.40 -15.27
N PHE A 78 -12.68 -5.00 -14.15
CA PHE A 78 -12.27 -5.50 -12.83
C PHE A 78 -12.45 -7.02 -12.71
N GLN A 79 -13.59 -7.55 -13.15
CA GLN A 79 -13.84 -9.01 -13.15
C GLN A 79 -12.85 -9.77 -14.02
N ARG A 80 -12.53 -9.29 -15.23
CA ARG A 80 -11.52 -9.87 -16.11
C ARG A 80 -10.14 -9.92 -15.43
N ILE A 81 -9.75 -8.86 -14.73
CA ILE A 81 -8.50 -8.85 -13.93
C ILE A 81 -8.54 -9.93 -12.85
N LEU A 82 -9.65 -10.07 -12.12
CA LEU A 82 -9.79 -11.09 -11.08
C LEU A 82 -9.75 -12.51 -11.62
N GLU A 83 -10.30 -12.77 -12.81
CA GLU A 83 -10.23 -14.08 -13.50
C GLU A 83 -8.78 -14.48 -13.75
N GLU A 84 -7.94 -13.57 -14.25
CA GLU A 84 -6.50 -13.84 -14.40
C GLU A 84 -5.76 -14.06 -13.09
N CYS A 85 -6.23 -13.43 -12.00
CA CYS A 85 -5.66 -13.51 -10.66
C CYS A 85 -6.08 -14.75 -9.87
N HIS A 86 -7.15 -15.44 -10.29
CA HIS A 86 -7.74 -16.54 -9.53
C HIS A 86 -6.71 -17.64 -9.19
N GLY A 87 -6.58 -17.95 -7.90
CA GLY A 87 -5.61 -18.93 -7.39
C GLY A 87 -4.14 -18.50 -7.41
N LYS A 88 -3.82 -17.27 -7.87
CA LYS A 88 -2.46 -16.73 -7.97
C LYS A 88 -2.22 -15.49 -7.10
N VAL A 89 -3.28 -14.82 -6.65
CA VAL A 89 -3.23 -13.59 -5.86
C VAL A 89 -3.96 -13.81 -4.54
N PHE A 90 -3.39 -13.35 -3.44
CA PHE A 90 -4.01 -13.47 -2.12
C PHE A 90 -4.98 -12.34 -1.83
N GLN A 91 -4.63 -11.14 -2.23
CA GLN A 91 -5.35 -9.93 -1.87
C GLN A 91 -5.18 -8.83 -2.91
N VAL A 92 -6.14 -7.94 -2.94
CA VAL A 92 -6.07 -6.70 -3.70
C VAL A 92 -6.15 -5.50 -2.74
N ALA A 93 -5.42 -4.43 -3.08
CA ALA A 93 -5.55 -3.14 -2.44
C ALA A 93 -6.22 -2.17 -3.42
N LEU A 94 -7.46 -1.80 -3.14
CA LEU A 94 -8.22 -0.91 -4.00
C LEU A 94 -7.86 0.55 -3.72
N GLY A 95 -7.72 1.33 -4.78
CA GLY A 95 -7.29 2.73 -4.70
C GLY A 95 -7.60 3.50 -5.98
N GLY A 96 -6.65 4.35 -6.37
CA GLY A 96 -6.71 5.20 -7.55
C GLY A 96 -6.72 6.69 -7.19
N ALA A 97 -7.28 7.50 -8.08
CA ALA A 97 -7.35 8.95 -7.89
C ALA A 97 -8.40 9.39 -6.85
N GLY A 98 -9.34 8.51 -6.47
CA GLY A 98 -10.37 8.78 -5.48
C GLY A 98 -10.53 7.67 -4.44
N ASP A 99 -11.45 7.87 -3.51
CA ASP A 99 -11.79 6.88 -2.49
C ASP A 99 -12.58 5.72 -3.12
N PRO A 100 -12.13 4.45 -2.99
CA PRO A 100 -12.81 3.28 -3.55
C PRO A 100 -14.26 3.13 -3.10
N ASP A 101 -14.57 3.54 -1.89
CA ASP A 101 -15.94 3.51 -1.36
C ASP A 101 -16.87 4.54 -2.00
N SER A 102 -16.39 5.36 -2.94
CA SER A 102 -17.20 6.23 -3.80
C SER A 102 -17.45 5.66 -5.20
N HIS A 103 -16.92 4.48 -5.50
CA HIS A 103 -17.15 3.81 -6.78
C HIS A 103 -18.62 3.40 -6.94
N GLU A 104 -19.19 3.57 -8.13
CA GLU A 104 -20.57 3.25 -8.46
C GLU A 104 -20.93 1.77 -8.25
N ASN A 105 -19.96 0.86 -8.45
CA ASN A 105 -20.13 -0.58 -8.27
C ASN A 105 -19.35 -1.10 -7.05
N PHE A 106 -19.25 -0.31 -5.96
CA PHE A 106 -18.39 -0.67 -4.82
C PHE A 106 -18.74 -2.02 -4.21
N GLU A 107 -20.03 -2.32 -4.01
CA GLU A 107 -20.48 -3.60 -3.43
C GLU A 107 -20.16 -4.77 -4.37
N GLU A 108 -20.42 -4.63 -5.66
CA GLU A 108 -20.18 -5.65 -6.68
C GLU A 108 -18.67 -5.96 -6.82
N ILE A 109 -17.82 -4.96 -6.73
CA ILE A 109 -16.35 -5.10 -6.72
C ILE A 109 -15.91 -5.95 -5.51
N LEU A 110 -16.42 -5.64 -4.31
CA LEU A 110 -16.09 -6.41 -3.11
C LEU A 110 -16.60 -7.84 -3.19
N ALA A 111 -17.81 -8.04 -3.74
CA ALA A 111 -18.40 -9.36 -3.94
C ALA A 111 -17.60 -10.19 -4.94
N ALA A 112 -17.18 -9.61 -6.08
CA ALA A 112 -16.36 -10.27 -7.08
C ALA A 112 -15.01 -10.74 -6.48
N CYS A 113 -14.37 -9.94 -5.64
CA CYS A 113 -13.16 -10.38 -4.92
C CYS A 113 -13.42 -11.65 -4.07
N ALA A 114 -14.53 -11.66 -3.34
CA ALA A 114 -14.89 -12.78 -2.47
C ALA A 114 -15.19 -14.06 -3.26
N GLU A 115 -15.85 -13.95 -4.41
CA GLU A 115 -16.13 -15.06 -5.33
C GLU A 115 -14.84 -15.72 -5.84
N HIS A 116 -13.79 -14.93 -6.08
CA HIS A 116 -12.47 -15.41 -6.49
C HIS A 116 -11.56 -15.82 -5.32
N ASN A 117 -12.06 -15.77 -4.06
CA ASN A 117 -11.27 -16.01 -2.85
C ASN A 117 -10.06 -15.08 -2.74
N ILE A 118 -10.17 -13.85 -3.23
CA ILE A 118 -9.17 -12.79 -3.14
C ILE A 118 -9.65 -11.78 -2.11
N VAL A 119 -8.82 -11.43 -1.13
CA VAL A 119 -9.24 -10.52 -0.03
C VAL A 119 -9.13 -9.07 -0.47
N PRO A 120 -10.24 -8.30 -0.53
CA PRO A 120 -10.17 -6.88 -0.79
C PRO A 120 -9.75 -6.10 0.46
N ASN A 121 -8.82 -5.18 0.27
CA ASN A 121 -8.47 -4.12 1.21
C ASN A 121 -8.53 -2.81 0.46
N PHE A 122 -8.69 -1.68 1.16
CA PHE A 122 -8.63 -0.39 0.49
C PHE A 122 -8.24 0.73 1.46
N THR A 123 -7.87 1.87 0.87
CA THR A 123 -7.62 3.12 1.59
C THR A 123 -8.67 4.14 1.21
N THR A 124 -9.21 4.85 2.21
CA THR A 124 -10.18 5.94 2.04
C THR A 124 -9.74 7.19 2.80
N SER A 125 -10.15 8.36 2.33
CA SER A 125 -10.08 9.59 3.11
C SER A 125 -11.13 9.62 4.24
N GLY A 126 -12.17 8.79 4.10
CA GLY A 126 -13.34 8.74 4.98
C GLY A 126 -14.47 9.68 4.60
N LEU A 127 -14.30 10.51 3.58
CA LEU A 127 -15.30 11.52 3.18
C LEU A 127 -16.65 10.90 2.84
N THR A 128 -16.65 9.80 2.10
CA THR A 128 -17.85 9.13 1.59
C THR A 128 -18.28 7.92 2.41
N MET A 129 -17.57 7.61 3.51
CA MET A 129 -17.88 6.48 4.37
C MET A 129 -19.22 6.65 5.08
N THR A 130 -20.06 5.62 4.99
CA THR A 130 -21.37 5.53 5.67
C THR A 130 -21.45 4.26 6.51
N ALA A 131 -22.46 4.17 7.37
CA ALA A 131 -22.69 2.96 8.19
C ALA A 131 -23.00 1.72 7.32
N GLU A 132 -23.69 1.91 6.18
CA GLU A 132 -23.99 0.84 5.23
C GLU A 132 -22.70 0.32 4.58
N LYS A 133 -21.84 1.23 4.08
CA LYS A 133 -20.55 0.87 3.51
C LYS A 133 -19.62 0.20 4.54
N ALA A 134 -19.62 0.67 5.79
CA ALA A 134 -18.89 0.03 6.87
C ALA A 134 -19.35 -1.42 7.13
N LYS A 135 -20.64 -1.72 6.98
CA LYS A 135 -21.18 -3.09 7.07
C LYS A 135 -20.71 -3.95 5.90
N LEU A 136 -20.64 -3.41 4.67
CA LEU A 136 -20.06 -4.11 3.52
C LEU A 136 -18.58 -4.41 3.75
N CYS A 137 -17.81 -3.43 4.24
CA CYS A 137 -16.42 -3.61 4.63
C CYS A 137 -16.25 -4.70 5.69
N ARG A 138 -17.12 -4.74 6.71
CA ARG A 138 -17.11 -5.80 7.73
C ARG A 138 -17.33 -7.17 7.12
N TYR A 139 -18.20 -7.25 6.13
CA TYR A 139 -18.54 -8.53 5.49
C TYR A 139 -17.40 -9.03 4.59
N TYR A 140 -16.85 -8.19 3.71
CA TYR A 140 -15.93 -8.59 2.66
C TYR A 140 -14.44 -8.31 2.95
N CYS A 141 -14.11 -7.17 3.58
CA CYS A 141 -12.74 -6.69 3.61
C CYS A 141 -11.86 -7.39 4.66
N GLY A 142 -10.59 -7.55 4.33
CA GLY A 142 -9.56 -7.96 5.28
C GLY A 142 -9.27 -6.85 6.28
N ALA A 143 -9.02 -5.64 5.78
CA ALA A 143 -8.83 -4.40 6.53
C ALA A 143 -9.22 -3.19 5.70
N VAL A 144 -9.51 -2.07 6.36
CA VAL A 144 -9.67 -0.76 5.73
C VAL A 144 -8.70 0.22 6.36
N ALA A 145 -7.95 0.95 5.55
CA ALA A 145 -7.10 2.02 6.01
C ALA A 145 -7.80 3.38 5.82
N VAL A 146 -7.73 4.25 6.83
CA VAL A 146 -8.22 5.63 6.74
C VAL A 146 -7.01 6.56 6.72
N SER A 147 -6.96 7.44 5.73
CA SER A 147 -5.87 8.41 5.60
C SER A 147 -6.04 9.57 6.59
N GLU A 148 -4.95 10.01 7.20
CA GLU A 148 -4.90 11.19 8.06
C GLU A 148 -4.94 12.47 7.20
N HIS A 149 -6.12 12.86 6.72
CA HIS A 149 -6.27 14.03 5.84
C HIS A 149 -7.03 15.18 6.50
N ASN A 150 -8.17 14.88 7.07
CA ASN A 150 -9.07 15.87 7.68
C ASN A 150 -9.72 15.24 8.90
N ALA A 151 -9.51 15.83 10.09
CA ALA A 151 -9.98 15.26 11.34
C ALA A 151 -11.48 14.94 11.34
N GLU A 152 -12.32 15.83 10.77
CA GLU A 152 -13.77 15.68 10.80
C GLU A 152 -14.25 14.39 10.15
N TYR A 153 -13.93 14.16 8.87
CA TYR A 153 -14.41 12.94 8.18
C TYR A 153 -13.53 11.73 8.43
N THR A 154 -12.24 11.91 8.74
CA THR A 154 -11.35 10.84 9.18
C THR A 154 -11.86 10.21 10.47
N ASP A 155 -12.14 11.01 11.52
CA ASP A 155 -12.62 10.52 12.81
C ASP A 155 -14.00 9.87 12.71
N ARG A 156 -14.90 10.47 11.89
CA ARG A 156 -16.20 9.88 11.60
C ARG A 156 -16.08 8.51 10.92
N ALA A 157 -15.22 8.37 9.92
CA ALA A 157 -15.04 7.12 9.20
C ALA A 157 -14.42 6.05 10.11
N VAL A 158 -13.40 6.39 10.90
CA VAL A 158 -12.80 5.47 11.88
C VAL A 158 -13.86 4.97 12.86
N LYS A 159 -14.69 5.86 13.40
CA LYS A 159 -15.80 5.49 14.30
C LYS A 159 -16.76 4.51 13.64
N LEU A 160 -17.25 4.80 12.42
CA LEU A 160 -18.19 3.93 11.69
C LEU A 160 -17.60 2.55 11.41
N LEU A 161 -16.34 2.49 11.00
CA LEU A 161 -15.65 1.23 10.74
C LEU A 161 -15.44 0.40 12.00
N LEU A 162 -15.02 1.02 13.11
CA LEU A 162 -14.84 0.34 14.39
C LEU A 162 -16.17 -0.16 14.97
N GLU A 163 -17.25 0.65 14.92
CA GLU A 163 -18.59 0.25 15.33
C GLU A 163 -19.14 -0.94 14.51
N ALA A 164 -18.78 -1.01 13.22
CA ALA A 164 -19.10 -2.15 12.37
C ALA A 164 -18.21 -3.39 12.65
N GLY A 165 -17.14 -3.25 13.44
CA GLY A 165 -16.16 -4.31 13.73
C GLY A 165 -15.17 -4.57 12.61
N VAL A 166 -14.88 -3.58 11.78
CA VAL A 166 -13.86 -3.64 10.72
C VAL A 166 -12.47 -3.52 11.33
N LYS A 167 -11.52 -4.32 10.85
CA LYS A 167 -10.10 -4.11 11.15
C LYS A 167 -9.66 -2.81 10.50
N THR A 168 -9.52 -1.76 11.29
CA THR A 168 -9.27 -0.40 10.83
C THR A 168 -7.83 0.00 11.08
N ASN A 169 -7.13 0.43 10.05
CA ASN A 169 -5.78 0.97 10.11
C ASN A 169 -5.79 2.47 9.82
N MET A 170 -4.77 3.17 10.26
CA MET A 170 -4.50 4.54 9.85
C MET A 170 -3.33 4.59 8.88
N HIS A 171 -3.46 5.33 7.78
CA HIS A 171 -2.36 5.70 6.91
C HIS A 171 -1.88 7.10 7.31
N TYR A 172 -0.64 7.17 7.76
CA TYR A 172 -0.02 8.41 8.22
C TYR A 172 1.20 8.73 7.36
N VAL A 173 1.13 9.81 6.60
CA VAL A 173 2.23 10.23 5.72
C VAL A 173 3.29 10.96 6.53
N LEU A 174 4.54 10.47 6.49
CA LEU A 174 5.71 11.08 7.12
C LEU A 174 6.36 12.08 6.17
N SER A 175 6.36 13.34 6.57
CA SER A 175 6.96 14.48 5.86
C SER A 175 7.65 15.43 6.85
N THR A 176 8.30 16.45 6.33
CA THR A 176 8.86 17.53 7.18
C THR A 176 7.80 18.24 8.02
N GLU A 177 6.53 18.22 7.59
CA GLU A 177 5.40 18.88 8.28
C GLU A 177 4.71 17.98 9.31
N THR A 178 4.85 16.66 9.20
CA THR A 178 4.06 15.72 10.02
C THR A 178 4.88 14.90 11.00
N ILE A 179 6.21 14.87 10.85
CA ILE A 179 7.10 14.01 11.64
C ILE A 179 7.07 14.34 13.14
N ASP A 180 6.92 15.61 13.52
CA ASP A 180 6.89 16.02 14.94
C ASP A 180 5.68 15.41 15.65
N ARG A 181 4.50 15.42 15.00
CA ARG A 181 3.31 14.76 15.53
C ARG A 181 3.46 13.23 15.55
N ALA A 182 4.12 12.64 14.56
CA ALA A 182 4.39 11.21 14.57
C ALA A 182 5.30 10.80 15.75
N ILE A 183 6.31 11.61 16.06
CA ILE A 183 7.17 11.44 17.24
C ILE A 183 6.35 11.52 18.53
N GLU A 184 5.44 12.49 18.65
CA GLU A 184 4.55 12.62 19.80
C GLU A 184 3.67 11.37 19.99
N ILE A 185 3.07 10.86 18.90
CA ILE A 185 2.27 9.63 18.92
C ILE A 185 3.10 8.44 19.45
N LEU A 186 4.33 8.29 18.98
CA LEU A 186 5.20 7.20 19.43
C LEU A 186 5.68 7.37 20.88
N LYS A 187 5.94 8.61 21.34
CA LYS A 187 6.32 8.91 22.72
C LYS A 187 5.21 8.63 23.71
N THR A 188 3.99 9.02 23.37
CA THR A 188 2.82 8.83 24.25
C THR A 188 2.25 7.42 24.13
N GLY A 189 2.49 6.72 23.02
CA GLY A 189 1.85 5.46 22.70
C GLY A 189 0.36 5.58 22.38
N GLN A 190 -0.17 6.81 22.36
CA GLN A 190 -1.59 7.09 22.20
C GLN A 190 -1.90 7.70 20.83
N TYR A 191 -2.99 7.25 20.26
CA TYR A 191 -3.55 7.79 19.02
C TYR A 191 -5.09 7.61 19.04
N ARG A 192 -5.71 7.23 17.94
CA ARG A 192 -7.14 6.89 17.92
C ARG A 192 -7.38 5.54 18.58
N GLN A 193 -8.25 5.50 19.59
CA GLN A 193 -8.54 4.27 20.33
C GLN A 193 -9.24 3.22 19.45
N GLY A 194 -8.86 1.96 19.62
CA GLY A 194 -9.49 0.81 18.96
C GLY A 194 -8.99 0.50 17.55
N ILE A 195 -8.10 1.31 16.98
CA ILE A 195 -7.48 0.99 15.67
C ILE A 195 -6.55 -0.21 15.78
N ASN A 196 -6.43 -0.96 14.68
CA ASN A 196 -5.53 -2.11 14.64
C ASN A 196 -4.06 -1.72 14.43
N ALA A 197 -3.80 -0.75 13.57
CA ALA A 197 -2.44 -0.32 13.24
C ALA A 197 -2.38 1.14 12.75
N VAL A 198 -1.20 1.74 12.91
CA VAL A 198 -0.79 2.93 12.16
C VAL A 198 0.29 2.51 11.16
N VAL A 199 0.06 2.75 9.88
CA VAL A 199 1.02 2.50 8.81
C VAL A 199 1.63 3.84 8.41
N PHE A 200 2.90 4.01 8.71
CA PHE A 200 3.66 5.19 8.33
C PHE A 200 4.16 5.06 6.89
N LEU A 201 3.83 6.04 6.07
CA LEU A 201 4.17 6.09 4.66
C LEU A 201 5.14 7.24 4.42
N LEU A 202 6.29 6.98 3.82
CA LEU A 202 7.19 8.07 3.45
C LEU A 202 6.52 8.99 2.41
N TYR A 203 6.59 10.29 2.65
CA TYR A 203 6.14 11.29 1.67
C TYR A 203 6.96 11.19 0.38
N LYS A 204 6.28 11.24 -0.75
CA LYS A 204 6.88 11.13 -2.08
C LYS A 204 6.56 12.37 -2.90
N PRO A 205 7.57 13.05 -3.47
CA PRO A 205 7.38 14.26 -4.28
C PRO A 205 6.91 13.90 -5.69
N VAL A 206 5.76 13.23 -5.77
CA VAL A 206 5.15 12.72 -7.01
C VAL A 206 3.77 13.35 -7.17
N GLY A 207 3.34 13.54 -8.40
CA GLY A 207 2.05 14.17 -8.70
C GLY A 207 2.04 15.64 -8.28
N LEU A 208 1.23 16.02 -7.30
CA LEU A 208 1.20 17.35 -6.70
C LEU A 208 2.17 17.48 -5.51
N GLY A 209 2.96 16.43 -5.26
CA GLY A 209 3.92 16.40 -4.17
C GLY A 209 5.07 17.40 -4.37
N LYS A 210 5.58 17.93 -3.26
CA LYS A 210 6.56 19.01 -3.21
C LYS A 210 7.90 18.52 -2.64
N PRO A 211 9.03 18.73 -3.31
CA PRO A 211 10.34 18.26 -2.86
C PRO A 211 10.73 18.72 -1.45
N GLU A 212 10.35 19.93 -1.03
CA GLU A 212 10.67 20.50 0.27
C GLU A 212 9.97 19.79 1.46
N LYS A 213 8.97 18.97 1.18
CA LYS A 213 8.29 18.16 2.21
C LYS A 213 8.93 16.78 2.42
N VAL A 214 9.90 16.42 1.60
CA VAL A 214 10.63 15.15 1.71
C VAL A 214 11.57 15.19 2.91
N LEU A 215 11.48 14.18 3.77
CA LEU A 215 12.43 14.01 4.88
C LEU A 215 13.82 13.71 4.34
N GLN A 216 14.83 14.26 4.99
CA GLN A 216 16.23 14.01 4.69
C GLN A 216 16.86 13.14 5.76
N ALA A 217 17.84 12.32 5.36
CA ALA A 217 18.49 11.37 6.27
C ALA A 217 19.23 12.08 7.44
N GLU A 218 19.68 13.31 7.21
CA GLU A 218 20.40 14.15 8.21
C GLU A 218 19.47 14.81 9.22
N ASP A 219 18.15 14.82 8.97
CA ASP A 219 17.18 15.39 9.92
C ASP A 219 17.16 14.57 11.22
N LYS A 220 17.51 15.22 12.33
CA LYS A 220 17.57 14.60 13.65
C LYS A 220 16.24 13.95 14.06
N ARG A 221 15.12 14.50 13.59
CA ARG A 221 13.78 13.97 13.85
C ARG A 221 13.57 12.61 13.19
N VAL A 222 14.20 12.33 12.04
CA VAL A 222 14.18 11.00 11.39
C VAL A 222 14.81 9.97 12.33
N LYS A 223 16.01 10.25 12.84
CA LYS A 223 16.67 9.37 13.80
C LYS A 223 15.86 9.16 15.07
N GLU A 224 15.30 10.24 15.63
CA GLU A 224 14.44 10.19 16.82
C GLU A 224 13.20 9.31 16.55
N PHE A 225 12.48 9.55 15.47
CA PHE A 225 11.28 8.80 15.09
C PHE A 225 11.56 7.28 15.02
N PHE A 226 12.54 6.86 14.23
CA PHE A 226 12.83 5.44 14.04
C PHE A 226 13.42 4.78 15.31
N SER A 227 14.13 5.51 16.16
CA SER A 227 14.58 4.97 17.46
C SER A 227 13.41 4.71 18.42
N LEU A 228 12.35 5.52 18.37
CA LEU A 228 11.12 5.30 19.14
C LEU A 228 10.33 4.08 18.65
N VAL A 229 10.36 3.80 17.34
CA VAL A 229 9.74 2.59 16.77
C VAL A 229 10.27 1.32 17.42
N SER A 230 11.58 1.22 17.65
CA SER A 230 12.20 0.07 18.34
C SER A 230 11.68 -0.16 19.74
N GLN A 231 11.23 0.89 20.43
CA GLN A 231 10.74 0.81 21.82
C GLN A 231 9.31 0.26 21.93
N ASN A 232 8.54 0.35 20.87
CA ASN A 232 7.17 -0.16 20.70
C ASN A 232 6.26 -0.04 21.95
N LYS A 233 5.97 1.20 22.37
CA LYS A 233 5.11 1.50 23.53
C LYS A 233 3.64 1.72 23.16
N CYS A 234 3.27 1.51 21.88
CA CYS A 234 1.95 1.84 21.37
C CYS A 234 0.91 0.76 21.68
N GLU A 235 -0.33 1.17 21.92
CA GLU A 235 -1.48 0.28 22.06
C GLU A 235 -1.94 -0.33 20.73
N PHE A 236 -1.43 0.18 19.61
CA PHE A 236 -1.68 -0.27 18.23
C PHE A 236 -0.40 -0.82 17.60
N LYS A 237 -0.55 -1.58 16.53
CA LYS A 237 0.58 -2.07 15.73
C LYS A 237 1.19 -0.93 14.90
N ILE A 238 2.50 -0.95 14.76
CA ILE A 238 3.23 -0.03 13.87
C ILE A 238 3.54 -0.79 12.58
N GLY A 239 3.22 -0.18 11.44
CA GLY A 239 3.56 -0.66 10.11
C GLY A 239 4.25 0.42 9.28
N PHE A 240 4.87 0.02 8.18
CA PHE A 240 5.55 0.91 7.25
C PHE A 240 5.26 0.51 5.81
N ASP A 241 5.35 1.47 4.89
CA ASP A 241 5.52 1.12 3.49
C ASP A 241 6.95 0.57 3.25
N SER A 242 7.11 -0.27 2.24
CA SER A 242 8.40 -0.89 1.92
C SER A 242 9.48 0.14 1.50
N CYS A 243 9.10 1.38 1.19
CA CYS A 243 10.04 2.48 0.94
C CYS A 243 10.80 2.91 2.20
N SER A 244 10.27 2.60 3.39
CA SER A 244 10.89 2.92 4.68
C SER A 244 11.99 1.93 5.09
N SER A 245 12.22 0.86 4.34
CA SER A 245 13.17 -0.21 4.70
C SER A 245 14.60 0.30 4.97
N ALA A 246 15.08 1.26 4.17
CA ALA A 246 16.40 1.85 4.38
C ALA A 246 16.51 2.60 5.70
N ALA A 247 15.46 3.34 6.09
CA ALA A 247 15.41 4.05 7.36
C ALA A 247 15.39 3.09 8.55
N LEU A 248 14.58 2.03 8.47
CA LEU A 248 14.49 1.02 9.52
C LEU A 248 15.84 0.33 9.73
N VAL A 249 16.53 -0.05 8.66
CA VAL A 249 17.87 -0.65 8.72
C VAL A 249 18.91 0.31 9.33
N ASN A 250 18.82 1.61 9.05
CA ASN A 250 19.81 2.57 9.52
C ASN A 250 19.56 3.06 10.96
N TYR A 251 18.29 3.21 11.36
CA TYR A 251 17.94 3.92 12.59
C TYR A 251 17.19 3.07 13.61
N ALA A 252 16.74 1.87 13.24
CA ALA A 252 16.06 0.92 14.11
C ALA A 252 16.62 -0.50 13.96
N PRO A 253 17.95 -0.72 14.16
CA PRO A 253 18.62 -1.99 13.88
C PRO A 253 18.17 -3.15 14.80
N GLU A 254 17.47 -2.86 15.90
CA GLU A 254 16.94 -3.86 16.84
C GLU A 254 15.66 -4.53 16.34
N ILE A 255 15.07 -4.03 15.25
CA ILE A 255 13.88 -4.64 14.65
C ILE A 255 14.27 -5.98 14.00
N ASP A 256 13.44 -6.99 14.20
CA ASP A 256 13.61 -8.28 13.54
C ASP A 256 13.24 -8.17 12.05
N PHE A 257 14.25 -8.07 11.19
CA PHE A 257 14.11 -7.89 9.75
C PHE A 257 13.41 -9.04 9.02
N LYS A 258 13.20 -10.20 9.67
CA LYS A 258 12.39 -11.29 9.08
C LYS A 258 10.91 -10.92 8.86
N TYR A 259 10.43 -9.85 9.53
CA TYR A 259 9.08 -9.32 9.35
C TYR A 259 9.01 -8.14 8.38
N MET A 260 10.10 -7.84 7.72
CA MET A 260 10.20 -6.75 6.77
C MET A 260 10.54 -7.27 5.37
N ASP A 261 10.02 -6.61 4.39
CA ASP A 261 10.48 -6.75 3.02
C ASP A 261 10.89 -5.37 2.48
N PHE A 262 11.95 -5.31 1.68
CA PHE A 262 12.26 -4.08 0.96
C PHE A 262 11.32 -3.97 -0.24
N CYS A 263 11.43 -2.92 -1.05
CA CYS A 263 10.50 -2.60 -2.13
C CYS A 263 9.88 -3.85 -2.78
N GLU A 264 8.58 -4.07 -2.56
CA GLU A 264 7.84 -5.22 -3.10
C GLU A 264 7.36 -5.00 -4.55
N GLY A 265 7.37 -3.74 -5.01
CA GLY A 265 6.98 -3.39 -6.36
C GLY A 265 7.74 -4.19 -7.42
N GLY A 266 7.02 -4.77 -8.36
CA GLY A 266 7.58 -5.64 -9.39
C GLY A 266 8.18 -6.97 -8.88
N ARG A 267 8.20 -7.22 -7.57
CA ARG A 267 8.73 -8.45 -6.93
C ARG A 267 7.62 -9.35 -6.39
N PHE A 268 6.71 -8.81 -5.62
CA PHE A 268 5.57 -9.50 -5.01
C PHE A 268 4.27 -8.72 -5.20
N SER A 269 4.35 -7.46 -5.56
CA SER A 269 3.21 -6.62 -5.85
C SER A 269 3.35 -5.86 -7.16
N MET A 270 2.22 -5.44 -7.73
CA MET A 270 2.16 -4.56 -8.89
C MET A 270 0.97 -3.59 -8.73
N TYR A 271 0.93 -2.57 -9.59
CA TYR A 271 -0.18 -1.64 -9.67
C TYR A 271 -0.86 -1.73 -11.03
N ILE A 272 -2.19 -1.69 -11.04
CA ILE A 272 -3.02 -1.56 -12.23
C ILE A 272 -3.85 -0.29 -12.09
N SER A 273 -3.79 0.60 -13.08
CA SER A 273 -4.58 1.85 -13.09
C SER A 273 -6.01 1.64 -13.59
N ALA A 274 -6.87 2.64 -13.44
CA ALA A 274 -8.28 2.59 -13.85
C ALA A 274 -8.46 2.41 -15.37
N ASP A 275 -7.48 2.84 -16.16
CA ASP A 275 -7.38 2.67 -17.61
C ASP A 275 -6.61 1.39 -18.00
N GLU A 276 -6.53 0.41 -17.09
CA GLU A 276 -5.99 -0.93 -17.32
C GLU A 276 -4.51 -0.94 -17.76
N GLN A 277 -3.73 0.02 -17.25
CA GLN A 277 -2.29 0.03 -17.45
C GLN A 277 -1.57 -0.59 -16.23
N ALA A 278 -0.67 -1.53 -16.49
CA ALA A 278 0.10 -2.21 -15.46
C ALA A 278 1.46 -1.53 -15.23
N TYR A 279 1.83 -1.38 -13.94
CA TYR A 279 3.06 -0.76 -13.49
C TYR A 279 3.69 -1.58 -12.35
N PRO A 280 5.02 -1.53 -12.15
CA PRO A 280 5.66 -2.20 -11.03
C PRO A 280 5.26 -1.62 -9.67
N CYS A 281 4.79 -0.37 -9.61
CA CYS A 281 4.41 0.34 -8.39
C CYS A 281 3.46 1.49 -8.72
N SER A 282 2.56 1.86 -7.81
CA SER A 282 1.60 2.97 -8.00
C SER A 282 2.27 4.34 -8.19
N PHE A 283 3.53 4.50 -7.80
CA PHE A 283 4.31 5.73 -8.04
C PHE A 283 5.01 5.73 -9.40
N ALA A 284 5.05 4.61 -10.13
CA ALA A 284 5.57 4.54 -11.49
C ALA A 284 4.58 5.04 -12.55
N ASN A 285 3.30 5.20 -12.21
CA ASN A 285 2.24 5.65 -13.12
C ASN A 285 2.33 7.15 -13.50
N GLN A 286 3.38 7.83 -13.08
CA GLN A 286 3.70 9.21 -13.53
C GLN A 286 4.45 9.21 -14.84
N ASP A 287 5.07 8.11 -15.22
CA ASP A 287 5.69 7.90 -16.52
C ASP A 287 4.63 7.46 -17.54
N PRO A 288 4.59 8.02 -18.75
CA PRO A 288 3.41 7.91 -19.62
C PRO A 288 3.16 6.53 -20.22
N VAL A 289 4.01 5.55 -19.99
CA VAL A 289 3.88 4.26 -20.67
C VAL A 289 3.75 3.12 -19.67
N GLY A 290 2.51 2.88 -19.22
CA GLY A 290 2.13 1.60 -18.61
C GLY A 290 2.12 0.48 -19.64
N ILE A 291 2.01 -0.75 -19.17
CA ILE A 291 1.81 -1.92 -20.03
C ILE A 291 0.30 -2.15 -20.14
N ASP A 292 -0.24 -2.07 -21.35
CA ASP A 292 -1.65 -2.26 -21.60
C ASP A 292 -2.07 -3.71 -21.32
N ILE A 293 -2.99 -3.89 -20.37
CA ILE A 293 -3.61 -5.18 -20.01
C ILE A 293 -5.12 -5.18 -20.27
N SER A 294 -5.61 -4.24 -21.06
CA SER A 294 -7.02 -4.23 -21.50
C SER A 294 -7.39 -5.48 -22.30
N GLU A 295 -8.63 -5.59 -22.71
CA GLU A 295 -9.11 -6.73 -23.54
C GLU A 295 -8.25 -6.97 -24.80
N HIS A 296 -7.59 -5.93 -25.30
CA HIS A 296 -6.71 -5.99 -26.48
C HIS A 296 -5.22 -5.94 -26.12
N GLY A 297 -4.90 -5.88 -24.86
CA GLY A 297 -3.54 -5.81 -24.34
C GLY A 297 -2.91 -7.18 -24.09
N VAL A 298 -1.85 -7.18 -23.28
CA VAL A 298 -1.19 -8.42 -22.86
C VAL A 298 -1.81 -8.94 -21.56
N SER A 299 -1.59 -10.23 -21.24
CA SER A 299 -1.99 -10.78 -19.95
C SER A 299 -1.20 -10.16 -18.78
N ILE A 300 -1.76 -10.23 -17.56
CA ILE A 300 -1.05 -9.80 -16.34
C ILE A 300 0.28 -10.55 -16.19
N ALA A 301 0.32 -11.83 -16.55
CA ALA A 301 1.54 -12.63 -16.49
C ALA A 301 2.64 -12.13 -17.44
N GLU A 302 2.27 -11.66 -18.63
CA GLU A 302 3.20 -11.08 -19.61
C GLU A 302 3.64 -9.68 -19.19
N ALA A 303 2.74 -8.85 -18.67
CA ALA A 303 3.07 -7.55 -18.10
C ALA A 303 4.05 -7.70 -16.92
N TRP A 304 3.80 -8.69 -16.04
CA TRP A 304 4.69 -9.00 -14.91
C TRP A 304 6.12 -9.28 -15.35
N LYS A 305 6.33 -10.04 -16.42
CA LYS A 305 7.67 -10.32 -16.95
C LYS A 305 8.39 -9.06 -17.43
N GLN A 306 7.65 -8.11 -18.01
CA GLN A 306 8.21 -6.86 -18.53
C GLN A 306 8.74 -5.90 -17.46
N PHE A 307 8.50 -6.14 -16.16
CA PHE A 307 9.07 -5.34 -15.08
C PHE A 307 10.55 -5.66 -14.77
N GLU A 308 11.21 -6.47 -15.57
CA GLU A 308 12.62 -6.81 -15.37
C GLU A 308 13.57 -5.59 -15.31
N PRO A 309 13.41 -4.52 -16.10
CA PRO A 309 14.22 -3.31 -15.95
C PRO A 309 14.09 -2.66 -14.57
N PHE A 310 12.90 -2.69 -13.97
CA PHE A 310 12.67 -2.20 -12.61
C PHE A 310 13.35 -3.10 -11.55
N ARG A 311 13.21 -4.41 -11.68
CA ARG A 311 13.85 -5.40 -10.78
C ARG A 311 15.37 -5.33 -10.85
N SER A 312 15.93 -5.09 -12.04
CA SER A 312 17.36 -4.94 -12.24
C SER A 312 17.92 -3.75 -11.44
N LYS A 313 17.20 -2.63 -11.34
CA LYS A 313 17.61 -1.51 -10.47
C LYS A 313 17.71 -1.93 -9.00
N LEU A 314 16.76 -2.73 -8.50
CA LEU A 314 16.80 -3.26 -7.14
C LEU A 314 17.95 -4.26 -6.93
N ARG A 315 18.20 -5.14 -7.90
CA ARG A 315 19.30 -6.11 -7.83
C ARG A 315 20.68 -5.46 -7.84
N ASN A 316 20.82 -4.32 -8.50
CA ASN A 316 22.12 -3.66 -8.68
C ASN A 316 22.34 -2.47 -7.73
N ALA A 317 21.34 -2.14 -6.90
CA ALA A 317 21.48 -1.06 -5.94
C ALA A 317 22.51 -1.39 -4.87
N CYS A 318 23.39 -0.46 -4.53
CA CYS A 318 24.35 -0.54 -3.43
C CYS A 318 25.12 -1.88 -3.36
N PRO A 319 25.88 -2.28 -4.39
CA PRO A 319 26.47 -3.63 -4.51
C PRO A 319 27.37 -4.00 -3.34
N ASP A 320 28.08 -3.04 -2.76
CA ASP A 320 29.06 -3.26 -1.70
C ASP A 320 28.49 -3.03 -0.28
N CYS A 321 27.20 -2.70 -0.16
CA CYS A 321 26.58 -2.44 1.13
C CYS A 321 26.19 -3.75 1.84
N LYS A 322 26.71 -3.94 3.06
CA LYS A 322 26.43 -5.13 3.89
C LYS A 322 24.94 -5.31 4.24
N ASP A 323 24.18 -4.21 4.31
CA ASP A 323 22.76 -4.22 4.70
C ASP A 323 21.81 -4.27 3.50
N ARG A 324 22.34 -4.39 2.29
CA ARG A 324 21.56 -4.45 1.05
C ARG A 324 20.46 -5.51 1.09
N GLY A 325 20.74 -6.67 1.67
CA GLY A 325 19.79 -7.77 1.78
C GLY A 325 18.51 -7.42 2.53
N ASN A 326 18.56 -6.43 3.43
CA ASN A 326 17.43 -5.99 4.24
C ASN A 326 16.72 -4.73 3.69
N CYS A 327 17.41 -3.88 2.92
CA CYS A 327 16.82 -2.61 2.45
C CYS A 327 16.69 -2.48 0.93
N GLY A 328 17.31 -3.39 0.15
CA GLY A 328 17.25 -3.38 -1.32
C GLY A 328 17.79 -2.10 -1.98
N GLY A 329 18.54 -1.26 -1.25
CA GLY A 329 19.05 0.02 -1.75
C GLY A 329 18.04 1.17 -1.76
N GLY A 330 16.83 0.97 -1.19
CA GLY A 330 15.78 1.98 -1.13
C GLY A 330 14.85 2.00 -2.36
N CYS A 331 14.26 3.15 -2.66
CA CYS A 331 13.32 3.27 -3.77
C CYS A 331 14.03 3.35 -5.12
N PRO A 332 13.75 2.46 -6.08
CA PRO A 332 14.39 2.47 -7.40
C PRO A 332 13.86 3.57 -8.35
N LEU A 333 12.77 4.25 -7.99
CA LEU A 333 12.16 5.34 -8.75
C LEU A 333 12.54 6.71 -8.19
N LEU A 334 12.56 6.84 -6.87
CA LEU A 334 12.66 8.12 -6.17
C LEU A 334 13.84 8.06 -5.19
N HIS A 335 15.04 8.17 -5.70
CA HIS A 335 16.24 8.07 -4.86
C HIS A 335 16.28 9.09 -3.70
N GLY A 336 15.72 10.29 -3.91
CA GLY A 336 15.69 11.37 -2.91
C GLY A 336 14.88 11.09 -1.65
N ILE A 337 13.99 10.06 -1.65
CA ILE A 337 13.23 9.69 -0.45
C ILE A 337 13.94 8.63 0.42
N THR A 338 15.06 8.10 -0.04
CA THR A 338 15.73 7.02 0.68
C THR A 338 16.52 7.56 1.86
N LEU A 339 16.05 7.27 3.07
CA LEU A 339 16.65 7.75 4.31
C LEU A 339 17.87 6.88 4.70
N CYS A 340 19.01 7.17 4.08
CA CYS A 340 20.28 6.49 4.31
C CYS A 340 21.43 7.48 4.32
N ASN A 341 22.24 7.48 5.38
CA ASN A 341 23.40 8.36 5.55
C ASN A 341 24.68 7.83 4.88
N ARG A 342 24.65 6.67 4.27
CA ARG A 342 25.84 6.07 3.68
C ARG A 342 26.09 6.69 2.31
N ASN A 343 27.25 7.35 2.17
CA ASN A 343 27.71 7.99 0.93
C ASN A 343 28.00 7.01 -0.24
N GLU A 344 27.55 5.77 -0.15
CA GLU A 344 27.85 4.69 -1.10
C GLU A 344 26.84 4.59 -2.26
N ARG A 345 26.16 5.69 -2.57
CA ARG A 345 25.28 5.77 -3.73
C ARG A 345 26.01 6.47 -4.87
N ALA A 346 26.91 5.76 -5.49
CA ALA A 346 27.39 6.11 -6.83
C ALA A 346 26.51 5.41 -7.89
#